data_e4534b288a9198c1923ef1ef0ec6a36e
#
_entry.id   e4534b288a9198c1923ef1ef0ec6a36e
#
_cell.length_a   1.000
_cell.length_b   1.000
_cell.length_c   1.000
_cell.angle_alpha   90.00
_cell.angle_beta   90.00
_cell.angle_gamma   90.00
#
_symmetry.space_group_name_H-M   'P 1'
#
loop_
_entity.id
_entity.type
_entity.pdbx_description
1 polymer ?
#
loop_
_entity_poly.entity_id
_entity_poly.type
_entity_poly.pdbx_seq_one_letter_code
_entity_poly.pdbx_strand_id
1 'polypeptide(L)'
;MKKKALITGITGQDGSYLAELLLKKGYIVHGIKRKSSTFNTSRIDHIYKDFHKASNFFLHYGDLADSNSLVNVVSKVKPHEIYNLGAQSHVGHSFEIPEYTSEVTGLGTLRILETMRFLNLKKTKFYQASTSELFGEKHGKNSFDEKSLMVPKSPYGVSKLYSYWITKVYRQAYGFFACNGILFNHESPRRGETFVTRKITRFFAEKILGSKDILYLG
;
A
#
# COMPACT_ATOMS: atom_id res chain seq x y z
N MET A 1 19.12 -19.41 -4.15
CA MET A 1 19.16 -18.04 -3.57
C MET A 1 17.75 -17.70 -3.09
N LYS A 2 17.59 -17.13 -1.88
CA LYS A 2 16.27 -16.72 -1.36
C LYS A 2 15.73 -15.57 -2.17
N LYS A 3 14.42 -15.58 -2.47
CA LYS A 3 13.74 -14.46 -3.15
C LYS A 3 13.69 -13.23 -2.24
N LYS A 4 13.84 -12.05 -2.82
CA LYS A 4 13.71 -10.76 -2.14
C LYS A 4 12.41 -10.10 -2.54
N ALA A 5 11.61 -9.68 -1.58
CA ALA A 5 10.42 -8.86 -1.78
C ALA A 5 10.62 -7.47 -1.20
N LEU A 6 10.18 -6.44 -1.92
CA LEU A 6 10.13 -5.06 -1.45
C LEU A 6 8.67 -4.65 -1.30
N ILE A 7 8.29 -4.14 -0.12
CA ILE A 7 6.92 -3.74 0.20
C ILE A 7 6.91 -2.26 0.55
N THR A 8 6.18 -1.43 -0.19
CA THR A 8 5.81 -0.09 0.25
C THR A 8 4.56 -0.17 1.12
N GLY A 9 4.38 0.76 2.06
CA GLY A 9 3.25 0.66 2.99
C GLY A 9 3.36 -0.52 3.97
N ILE A 10 4.58 -0.97 4.27
CA ILE A 10 4.87 -2.12 5.14
C ILE A 10 4.26 -1.99 6.54
N THR A 11 4.09 -0.77 7.04
CA THR A 11 3.52 -0.47 8.35
C THR A 11 1.99 -0.42 8.37
N GLY A 12 1.37 -0.58 7.19
CA GLY A 12 -0.09 -0.66 7.04
C GLY A 12 -0.66 -2.03 7.40
N GLN A 13 -1.99 -2.14 7.34
CA GLN A 13 -2.70 -3.41 7.55
C GLN A 13 -2.15 -4.50 6.64
N ASP A 14 -2.31 -4.32 5.33
CA ASP A 14 -1.97 -5.34 4.33
C ASP A 14 -0.47 -5.60 4.25
N GLY A 15 0.34 -4.53 4.35
CA GLY A 15 1.79 -4.65 4.34
C GLY A 15 2.34 -5.52 5.47
N SER A 16 1.76 -5.39 6.67
CA SER A 16 2.17 -6.18 7.83
C SER A 16 1.82 -7.67 7.71
N TYR A 17 0.63 -8.00 7.21
CA TYR A 17 0.24 -9.39 6.95
C TYR A 17 1.03 -10.01 5.80
N LEU A 18 1.25 -9.25 4.73
CA LEU A 18 2.05 -9.73 3.60
C LEU A 18 3.50 -10.00 4.01
N ALA A 19 4.08 -9.15 4.86
CA ALA A 19 5.42 -9.36 5.38
C ALA A 19 5.54 -10.69 6.15
N GLU A 20 4.60 -10.97 7.04
CA GLU A 20 4.55 -12.25 7.77
C GLU A 20 4.42 -13.45 6.84
N LEU A 21 3.50 -13.35 5.85
CA LEU A 21 3.29 -14.42 4.88
C LEU A 21 4.55 -14.71 4.08
N LEU A 22 5.23 -13.67 3.60
CA LEU A 22 6.44 -13.83 2.80
C LEU A 22 7.63 -14.35 3.62
N LEU A 23 7.76 -13.92 4.88
CA LEU A 23 8.75 -14.46 5.81
C LEU A 23 8.52 -15.96 6.06
N LYS A 24 7.25 -16.39 6.29
CA LYS A 24 6.88 -17.80 6.43
C LYS A 24 7.20 -18.60 5.16
N LYS A 25 7.12 -17.97 3.98
CA LYS A 25 7.50 -18.58 2.69
C LYS A 25 9.02 -18.55 2.42
N GLY A 26 9.83 -18.10 3.37
CA GLY A 26 11.28 -18.10 3.26
C GLY A 26 11.89 -16.94 2.44
N TYR A 27 11.11 -15.90 2.15
CA TYR A 27 11.62 -14.69 1.49
C TYR A 27 12.52 -13.87 2.42
N ILE A 28 13.38 -13.08 1.81
CA ILE A 28 13.97 -11.92 2.45
C ILE A 28 13.03 -10.73 2.16
N VAL A 29 12.45 -10.15 3.20
CA VAL A 29 11.48 -9.08 3.09
C VAL A 29 12.12 -7.74 3.42
N HIS A 30 12.00 -6.80 2.50
CA HIS A 30 12.40 -5.42 2.67
C HIS A 30 11.15 -4.54 2.69
N GLY A 31 11.03 -3.66 3.68
CA GLY A 31 9.92 -2.73 3.79
C GLY A 31 10.39 -1.28 3.66
N ILE A 32 9.62 -0.46 2.93
CA ILE A 32 9.79 0.99 2.93
C ILE A 32 8.83 1.59 3.96
N LYS A 33 9.39 2.37 4.90
CA LYS A 33 8.64 3.17 5.87
C LYS A 33 9.05 4.64 5.78
N ARG A 34 8.08 5.54 6.00
CA ARG A 34 8.38 6.97 6.11
C ARG A 34 9.10 7.27 7.42
N LYS A 35 9.98 8.24 7.40
CA LYS A 35 10.56 8.78 8.63
C LYS A 35 9.50 9.60 9.37
N SER A 36 9.29 9.31 10.63
CA SER A 36 8.38 10.03 11.52
C SER A 36 9.07 10.30 12.85
N SER A 37 8.68 11.35 13.54
CA SER A 37 9.13 11.64 14.91
C SER A 37 8.51 10.69 15.94
N THR A 38 7.40 10.04 15.60
CA THR A 38 6.72 9.02 16.41
C THR A 38 6.89 7.63 15.83
N PHE A 39 6.81 6.60 16.68
CA PHE A 39 6.83 5.21 16.20
C PHE A 39 5.56 4.90 15.41
N ASN A 40 5.74 4.37 14.20
CA ASN A 40 4.66 3.97 13.31
C ASN A 40 4.76 2.50 12.87
N THR A 41 5.47 1.68 13.63
CA THR A 41 5.83 0.29 13.29
C THR A 41 5.09 -0.76 14.11
N SER A 42 4.15 -0.38 14.98
CA SER A 42 3.48 -1.28 15.93
C SER A 42 2.93 -2.58 15.31
N ARG A 43 2.49 -2.52 14.03
CA ARG A 43 1.98 -3.70 13.30
C ARG A 43 3.05 -4.69 12.87
N ILE A 44 4.32 -4.31 12.93
CA ILE A 44 5.46 -5.11 12.45
C ILE A 44 6.57 -5.28 13.51
N ASP A 45 6.44 -4.68 14.70
CA ASP A 45 7.46 -4.76 15.75
C ASP A 45 7.72 -6.20 16.18
N HIS A 46 6.70 -7.05 16.22
CA HIS A 46 6.82 -8.46 16.60
C HIS A 46 7.63 -9.32 15.61
N ILE A 47 7.78 -8.88 14.36
CA ILE A 47 8.61 -9.56 13.35
C ILE A 47 9.97 -8.87 13.15
N TYR A 48 10.14 -7.67 13.69
CA TYR A 48 11.41 -6.94 13.61
C TYR A 48 12.42 -7.52 14.60
N LYS A 49 13.58 -7.87 14.09
CA LYS A 49 14.73 -8.28 14.90
C LYS A 49 15.85 -7.29 14.68
N ASP A 50 16.62 -7.04 15.72
CA ASP A 50 17.83 -6.23 15.63
C ASP A 50 18.66 -6.67 14.42
N PHE A 51 19.09 -5.69 13.59
CA PHE A 51 19.85 -5.96 12.38
C PHE A 51 21.26 -6.59 12.63
N HIS A 52 21.74 -6.53 13.88
CA HIS A 52 22.96 -7.23 14.32
C HIS A 52 22.74 -8.74 14.46
N LYS A 53 21.48 -9.20 14.50
CA LYS A 53 21.12 -10.62 14.50
C LYS A 53 20.72 -11.03 13.09
N ALA A 54 21.03 -12.28 12.71
CA ALA A 54 20.61 -12.82 11.42
C ALA A 54 19.09 -12.61 11.21
N SER A 55 18.73 -11.80 10.24
CA SER A 55 17.35 -11.43 9.94
C SER A 55 17.07 -11.62 8.45
N ASN A 56 15.83 -12.00 8.15
CA ASN A 56 15.29 -11.95 6.79
C ASN A 56 14.31 -10.77 6.61
N PHE A 57 14.23 -9.84 7.56
CA PHE A 57 13.34 -8.69 7.55
C PHE A 57 14.14 -7.40 7.75
N PHE A 58 14.03 -6.48 6.79
CA PHE A 58 14.77 -5.23 6.76
C PHE A 58 13.85 -4.05 6.50
N LEU A 59 14.07 -2.96 7.21
CA LEU A 59 13.33 -1.70 7.02
C LEU A 59 14.24 -0.63 6.44
N HIS A 60 13.71 0.10 5.46
CA HIS A 60 14.38 1.22 4.80
C HIS A 60 13.53 2.49 4.97
N TYR A 61 14.19 3.61 5.16
CA TYR A 61 13.52 4.91 5.06
C TYR A 61 13.35 5.29 3.59
N GLY A 62 12.16 5.74 3.22
CA GLY A 62 11.83 6.22 1.90
C GLY A 62 10.41 6.76 1.85
N ASP A 63 10.12 7.55 0.84
CA ASP A 63 8.80 8.14 0.61
C ASP A 63 8.40 7.97 -0.86
N LEU A 64 7.12 7.69 -1.11
CA LEU A 64 6.57 7.61 -2.47
C LEU A 64 6.56 8.97 -3.19
N ALA A 65 6.66 10.06 -2.44
CA ALA A 65 6.82 11.41 -2.99
C ALA A 65 8.28 11.75 -3.34
N ASP A 66 9.26 10.90 -2.98
CA ASP A 66 10.69 11.15 -3.19
C ASP A 66 11.34 10.08 -4.08
N SER A 67 11.57 10.45 -5.34
CA SER A 67 12.20 9.58 -6.33
C SER A 67 13.60 9.11 -5.92
N ASN A 68 14.40 9.97 -5.29
CA ASN A 68 15.77 9.62 -4.92
C ASN A 68 15.81 8.52 -3.85
N SER A 69 14.94 8.61 -2.84
CA SER A 69 14.85 7.58 -1.81
C SER A 69 14.43 6.23 -2.41
N LEU A 70 13.49 6.24 -3.37
CA LEU A 70 13.04 5.03 -4.05
C LEU A 70 14.16 4.40 -4.89
N VAL A 71 14.86 5.19 -5.70
CA VAL A 71 16.00 4.72 -6.50
C VAL A 71 17.07 4.11 -5.59
N ASN A 72 17.41 4.78 -4.50
CA ASN A 72 18.43 4.31 -3.54
C ASN A 72 18.03 2.96 -2.91
N VAL A 73 16.78 2.82 -2.45
CA VAL A 73 16.32 1.57 -1.83
C VAL A 73 16.24 0.44 -2.86
N VAL A 74 15.62 0.69 -4.02
CA VAL A 74 15.43 -0.35 -5.04
C VAL A 74 16.77 -0.82 -5.61
N SER A 75 17.73 0.09 -5.88
CA SER A 75 19.06 -0.26 -6.36
C SER A 75 19.87 -1.10 -5.37
N LYS A 76 19.75 -0.78 -4.08
CA LYS A 76 20.39 -1.54 -2.99
C LYS A 76 19.79 -2.93 -2.81
N VAL A 77 18.47 -3.04 -2.83
CA VAL A 77 17.74 -4.29 -2.59
C VAL A 77 17.80 -5.21 -3.79
N LYS A 78 17.62 -4.66 -5.00
CA LYS A 78 17.45 -5.43 -6.25
C LYS A 78 16.38 -6.51 -6.07
N PRO A 79 15.11 -6.14 -5.81
CA PRO A 79 14.06 -7.08 -5.45
C PRO A 79 13.66 -7.97 -6.63
N HIS A 80 13.22 -9.19 -6.34
CA HIS A 80 12.58 -10.07 -7.31
C HIS A 80 11.09 -9.71 -7.48
N GLU A 81 10.49 -9.16 -6.43
CA GLU A 81 9.08 -8.78 -6.39
C GLU A 81 8.92 -7.46 -5.64
N ILE A 82 8.13 -6.53 -6.20
CA ILE A 82 7.74 -5.28 -5.56
C ILE A 82 6.23 -5.28 -5.35
N TYR A 83 5.81 -5.04 -4.10
CA TYR A 83 4.41 -4.88 -3.70
C TYR A 83 4.17 -3.43 -3.31
N ASN A 84 3.51 -2.67 -4.19
CA ASN A 84 3.18 -1.27 -3.93
C ASN A 84 1.83 -1.17 -3.23
N LEU A 85 1.87 -1.17 -1.89
CA LEU A 85 0.70 -1.04 -1.01
C LEU A 85 0.61 0.35 -0.36
N GLY A 86 1.68 1.15 -0.46
CA GLY A 86 1.72 2.50 0.09
C GLY A 86 0.79 3.44 -0.64
N ALA A 87 0.01 4.22 0.12
CA ALA A 87 -0.88 5.25 -0.39
C ALA A 87 -1.31 6.20 0.74
N GLN A 88 -1.84 7.37 0.40
CA GLN A 88 -2.79 8.08 1.23
C GLN A 88 -4.15 7.43 0.99
N SER A 89 -4.63 6.58 1.90
CA SER A 89 -5.76 5.68 1.65
C SER A 89 -7.07 6.10 2.32
N HIS A 90 -7.11 7.25 3.00
CA HIS A 90 -8.32 7.76 3.61
C HIS A 90 -9.11 8.59 2.61
N VAL A 91 -10.25 8.05 2.12
CA VAL A 91 -11.05 8.67 1.06
C VAL A 91 -11.52 10.08 1.47
N GLY A 92 -12.07 10.24 2.67
CA GLY A 92 -12.51 11.57 3.17
C GLY A 92 -11.38 12.60 3.15
N HIS A 93 -10.23 12.28 3.72
CA HIS A 93 -9.07 13.18 3.71
C HIS A 93 -8.54 13.51 2.32
N SER A 94 -8.81 12.70 1.31
CA SER A 94 -8.36 13.01 -0.05
C SER A 94 -8.98 14.28 -0.62
N PHE A 95 -10.13 14.71 -0.12
CA PHE A 95 -10.76 15.99 -0.48
C PHE A 95 -10.10 17.19 0.20
N GLU A 96 -9.50 17.00 1.37
CA GLU A 96 -8.79 18.05 2.12
C GLU A 96 -7.35 18.23 1.60
N ILE A 97 -6.72 17.13 1.17
CA ILE A 97 -5.31 17.10 0.73
C ILE A 97 -5.16 16.42 -0.65
N PRO A 98 -5.84 16.91 -1.71
CA PRO A 98 -5.89 16.23 -3.00
C PRO A 98 -4.54 16.15 -3.71
N GLU A 99 -3.70 17.19 -3.59
CA GLU A 99 -2.36 17.22 -4.19
C GLU A 99 -1.46 16.14 -3.56
N TYR A 100 -1.36 16.10 -2.24
CA TYR A 100 -0.58 15.09 -1.54
C TYR A 100 -1.10 13.67 -1.83
N THR A 101 -2.42 13.49 -1.92
CA THR A 101 -3.03 12.21 -2.28
C THR A 101 -2.59 11.77 -3.67
N SER A 102 -2.60 12.67 -4.64
CA SER A 102 -2.18 12.39 -6.02
C SER A 102 -0.68 12.13 -6.11
N GLU A 103 0.11 12.91 -5.39
CA GLU A 103 1.57 12.82 -5.36
C GLU A 103 2.05 11.47 -4.82
N VAL A 104 1.49 11.03 -3.70
CA VAL A 104 1.89 9.76 -3.04
C VAL A 104 1.24 8.56 -3.72
N THR A 105 -0.07 8.63 -4.01
CA THR A 105 -0.84 7.49 -4.47
C THR A 105 -0.70 7.29 -5.99
N GLY A 106 -0.84 8.35 -6.76
CA GLY A 106 -0.75 8.33 -8.23
C GLY A 106 0.70 8.31 -8.71
N LEU A 107 1.38 9.45 -8.53
CA LEU A 107 2.76 9.64 -9.01
C LEU A 107 3.77 8.74 -8.29
N GLY A 108 3.51 8.36 -7.04
CA GLY A 108 4.33 7.38 -6.33
C GLY A 108 4.43 6.04 -7.06
N THR A 109 3.33 5.58 -7.67
CA THR A 109 3.33 4.38 -8.52
C THR A 109 4.22 4.57 -9.75
N LEU A 110 4.09 5.70 -10.43
CA LEU A 110 4.93 6.05 -11.58
C LEU A 110 6.41 6.07 -11.20
N ARG A 111 6.78 6.67 -10.06
CA ARG A 111 8.17 6.73 -9.59
C ARG A 111 8.80 5.35 -9.38
N ILE A 112 8.04 4.40 -8.84
CA ILE A 112 8.54 3.02 -8.69
C ILE A 112 8.73 2.37 -10.07
N LEU A 113 7.78 2.50 -10.97
CA LEU A 113 7.86 1.95 -12.32
C LEU A 113 9.02 2.56 -13.11
N GLU A 114 9.22 3.89 -13.02
CA GLU A 114 10.37 4.57 -13.60
C GLU A 114 11.69 4.12 -12.96
N THR A 115 11.72 3.93 -11.65
CA THR A 115 12.89 3.35 -10.96
C THR A 115 13.21 1.96 -11.50
N MET A 116 12.21 1.11 -11.70
CA MET A 116 12.41 -0.22 -12.30
C MET A 116 12.95 -0.11 -13.74
N ARG A 117 12.41 0.82 -14.52
CA ARG A 117 12.85 1.08 -15.90
C ARG A 117 14.29 1.58 -15.97
N PHE A 118 14.59 2.60 -15.16
CA PHE A 118 15.92 3.20 -15.06
C PHE A 118 17.00 2.18 -14.63
N LEU A 119 16.67 1.33 -13.66
CA LEU A 119 17.57 0.28 -13.16
C LEU A 119 17.54 -1.01 -14.01
N ASN A 120 16.83 -1.01 -15.13
CA ASN A 120 16.68 -2.16 -16.04
C ASN A 120 16.22 -3.46 -15.34
N LEU A 121 15.29 -3.36 -14.39
CA LEU A 121 14.79 -4.48 -13.58
C LEU A 121 13.69 -5.28 -14.31
N LYS A 122 13.93 -5.72 -15.54
CA LYS A 122 12.94 -6.42 -16.40
C LYS A 122 12.41 -7.73 -15.79
N LYS A 123 13.17 -8.39 -14.94
CA LYS A 123 12.78 -9.65 -14.27
C LYS A 123 12.02 -9.45 -12.96
N THR A 124 12.00 -8.23 -12.42
CA THR A 124 11.26 -7.91 -11.20
C THR A 124 9.77 -7.87 -11.48
N LYS A 125 9.00 -8.58 -10.67
CA LYS A 125 7.53 -8.56 -10.73
C LYS A 125 7.01 -7.40 -9.91
N PHE A 126 6.02 -6.69 -10.43
CA PHE A 126 5.40 -5.55 -9.78
C PHE A 126 3.91 -5.81 -9.53
N TYR A 127 3.48 -5.62 -8.30
CA TYR A 127 2.07 -5.64 -7.89
C TYR A 127 1.65 -4.26 -7.41
N GLN A 128 0.58 -3.73 -8.01
CA GLN A 128 -0.07 -2.49 -7.59
C GLN A 128 -1.35 -2.80 -6.83
N ALA A 129 -1.43 -2.35 -5.59
CA ALA A 129 -2.70 -2.35 -4.85
C ALA A 129 -3.62 -1.28 -5.43
N SER A 130 -4.67 -1.72 -6.11
CA SER A 130 -5.74 -0.89 -6.60
C SER A 130 -6.92 -0.91 -5.61
N THR A 131 -8.10 -0.47 -6.01
CA THR A 131 -9.24 -0.27 -5.10
C THR A 131 -10.57 -0.43 -5.81
N SER A 132 -11.62 -0.79 -5.08
CA SER A 132 -13.02 -0.72 -5.56
C SER A 132 -13.49 0.71 -5.85
N GLU A 133 -12.83 1.73 -5.28
CA GLU A 133 -13.11 3.15 -5.55
C GLU A 133 -12.91 3.56 -7.02
N LEU A 134 -12.25 2.69 -7.82
CA LEU A 134 -12.17 2.88 -9.28
C LEU A 134 -13.54 2.96 -9.93
N PHE A 135 -14.50 2.18 -9.45
CA PHE A 135 -15.80 2.00 -10.08
C PHE A 135 -16.80 3.10 -9.74
N GLY A 136 -16.62 3.81 -8.60
CA GLY A 136 -17.57 4.79 -8.10
C GLY A 136 -18.92 4.14 -7.74
N GLU A 137 -20.01 4.73 -8.23
CA GLU A 137 -21.35 4.23 -7.97
C GLU A 137 -21.75 3.08 -8.92
N LYS A 138 -22.69 2.24 -8.47
CA LYS A 138 -23.26 1.19 -9.31
C LYS A 138 -24.07 1.79 -10.46
N HIS A 139 -23.67 1.47 -11.67
CA HIS A 139 -24.44 1.78 -12.88
C HIS A 139 -25.17 0.52 -13.36
N GLY A 140 -26.33 0.22 -12.78
CA GLY A 140 -27.25 -0.82 -13.26
C GLY A 140 -26.82 -2.28 -13.11
N LYS A 141 -25.63 -2.60 -12.62
CA LYS A 141 -25.13 -3.97 -12.38
C LYS A 141 -25.07 -4.29 -10.90
N ASN A 142 -25.36 -5.54 -10.54
CA ASN A 142 -25.25 -6.03 -9.16
C ASN A 142 -23.80 -6.29 -8.68
N SER A 143 -22.85 -6.39 -9.61
CA SER A 143 -21.43 -6.67 -9.33
C SER A 143 -20.52 -5.95 -10.31
N PHE A 144 -19.27 -5.73 -9.89
CA PHE A 144 -18.19 -5.21 -10.73
C PHE A 144 -17.21 -6.31 -11.12
N ASP A 145 -16.64 -6.17 -12.31
CA ASP A 145 -15.56 -6.99 -12.84
C ASP A 145 -14.46 -6.10 -13.47
N GLU A 146 -13.41 -6.70 -14.01
CA GLU A 146 -12.28 -5.98 -14.59
C GLU A 146 -12.63 -5.26 -15.90
N LYS A 147 -13.82 -5.51 -16.48
CA LYS A 147 -14.36 -4.86 -17.68
C LYS A 147 -15.36 -3.76 -17.34
N SER A 148 -15.75 -3.65 -16.08
CA SER A 148 -16.68 -2.62 -15.63
C SER A 148 -16.11 -1.23 -15.82
N LEU A 149 -16.98 -0.27 -16.14
CA LEU A 149 -16.59 1.13 -16.30
C LEU A 149 -16.00 1.68 -15.01
N MET A 150 -14.88 2.36 -15.09
CA MET A 150 -14.18 2.98 -13.96
C MET A 150 -14.50 4.47 -13.92
N VAL A 151 -15.33 4.90 -12.96
CA VAL A 151 -15.79 6.28 -12.77
C VAL A 151 -15.57 6.71 -11.32
N PRO A 152 -14.34 6.96 -10.90
CA PRO A 152 -14.03 7.32 -9.51
C PRO A 152 -14.73 8.61 -9.09
N LYS A 153 -15.12 8.70 -7.82
CA LYS A 153 -15.86 9.83 -7.23
C LYS A 153 -15.05 10.61 -6.16
N SER A 154 -13.77 10.30 -6.01
CA SER A 154 -12.91 10.96 -5.02
C SER A 154 -11.52 11.22 -5.58
N PRO A 155 -10.76 12.21 -5.07
CA PRO A 155 -9.36 12.42 -5.44
C PRO A 155 -8.50 11.17 -5.20
N TYR A 156 -8.78 10.39 -4.16
CA TYR A 156 -8.17 9.08 -3.92
C TYR A 156 -8.47 8.09 -5.06
N GLY A 157 -9.75 7.95 -5.43
CA GLY A 157 -10.18 7.06 -6.51
C GLY A 157 -9.53 7.44 -7.84
N VAL A 158 -9.46 8.74 -8.17
CA VAL A 158 -8.78 9.26 -9.38
C VAL A 158 -7.29 8.94 -9.34
N SER A 159 -6.63 9.13 -8.20
CA SER A 159 -5.20 8.82 -8.04
C SER A 159 -4.92 7.32 -8.21
N LYS A 160 -5.80 6.47 -7.70
CA LYS A 160 -5.72 5.01 -7.88
C LYS A 160 -6.05 4.59 -9.32
N LEU A 161 -6.94 5.30 -10.00
CA LEU A 161 -7.22 5.07 -11.43
C LEU A 161 -5.99 5.38 -12.27
N TYR A 162 -5.29 6.49 -12.00
CA TYR A 162 -4.01 6.78 -12.62
C TYR A 162 -3.00 5.63 -12.38
N SER A 163 -2.86 5.19 -11.12
CA SER A 163 -1.95 4.08 -10.75
C SER A 163 -2.29 2.79 -11.50
N TYR A 164 -3.57 2.47 -11.63
CA TYR A 164 -4.06 1.32 -12.36
C TYR A 164 -3.66 1.37 -13.84
N TRP A 165 -3.93 2.49 -14.50
CA TRP A 165 -3.65 2.64 -15.94
C TRP A 165 -2.15 2.74 -16.23
N ILE A 166 -1.38 3.49 -15.44
CA ILE A 166 0.06 3.60 -15.67
C ILE A 166 0.75 2.24 -15.50
N THR A 167 0.28 1.40 -14.58
CA THR A 167 0.77 0.02 -14.42
C THR A 167 0.50 -0.82 -15.68
N LYS A 168 -0.69 -0.68 -16.29
CA LYS A 168 -1.02 -1.35 -17.55
C LYS A 168 -0.16 -0.84 -18.72
N VAL A 169 0.04 0.47 -18.81
CA VAL A 169 0.89 1.09 -19.84
C VAL A 169 2.32 0.55 -19.74
N TYR A 170 2.92 0.51 -18.55
CA TYR A 170 4.28 0.01 -18.38
C TYR A 170 4.42 -1.48 -18.68
N ARG A 171 3.40 -2.28 -18.36
CA ARG A 171 3.36 -3.67 -18.79
C ARG A 171 3.37 -3.82 -20.31
N GLN A 172 2.58 -3.01 -21.01
CA GLN A 172 2.45 -3.09 -22.46
C GLN A 172 3.67 -2.49 -23.19
N ALA A 173 4.12 -1.31 -22.75
CA ALA A 173 5.18 -0.57 -23.43
C ALA A 173 6.58 -1.11 -23.16
N TYR A 174 6.84 -1.62 -21.95
CA TYR A 174 8.19 -2.03 -21.54
C TYR A 174 8.32 -3.52 -21.25
N GLY A 175 7.23 -4.30 -21.37
CA GLY A 175 7.24 -5.74 -21.14
C GLY A 175 7.44 -6.15 -19.69
N PHE A 176 7.13 -5.28 -18.72
CA PHE A 176 7.20 -5.63 -17.31
C PHE A 176 6.13 -6.65 -16.92
N PHE A 177 6.47 -7.57 -16.01
CA PHE A 177 5.46 -8.30 -15.28
C PHE A 177 4.87 -7.36 -14.23
N ALA A 178 3.82 -6.64 -14.59
CA ALA A 178 3.14 -5.69 -13.72
C ALA A 178 1.63 -5.99 -13.70
N CYS A 179 1.05 -6.11 -12.50
CA CYS A 179 -0.37 -6.42 -12.34
C CYS A 179 -1.02 -5.51 -11.27
N ASN A 180 -2.33 -5.33 -11.40
CA ASN A 180 -3.16 -4.64 -10.43
C ASN A 180 -4.02 -5.67 -9.68
N GLY A 181 -4.09 -5.55 -8.35
CA GLY A 181 -5.11 -6.23 -7.55
C GLY A 181 -6.20 -5.23 -7.19
N ILE A 182 -7.42 -5.45 -7.64
CA ILE A 182 -8.56 -4.59 -7.31
C ILE A 182 -9.10 -5.03 -5.95
N LEU A 183 -8.73 -4.29 -4.91
CA LEU A 183 -9.08 -4.60 -3.54
C LEU A 183 -10.41 -3.92 -3.17
N PHE A 184 -11.35 -4.72 -2.71
CA PHE A 184 -12.56 -4.23 -2.07
C PHE A 184 -12.29 -4.02 -0.57
N ASN A 185 -13.28 -3.46 0.14
CA ASN A 185 -13.16 -3.22 1.57
C ASN A 185 -12.85 -4.54 2.30
N HIS A 186 -11.82 -4.53 3.12
CA HIS A 186 -11.39 -5.68 3.90
C HIS A 186 -10.87 -5.22 5.25
N GLU A 187 -11.22 -5.97 6.26
CA GLU A 187 -11.04 -5.60 7.65
C GLU A 187 -10.18 -6.62 8.39
N SER A 188 -9.53 -6.16 9.45
CA SER A 188 -8.77 -7.01 10.35
C SER A 188 -8.53 -6.31 11.69
N PRO A 189 -8.00 -7.01 12.71
CA PRO A 189 -7.54 -6.38 13.95
C PRO A 189 -6.47 -5.30 13.76
N ARG A 190 -5.80 -5.26 12.60
CA ARG A 190 -4.78 -4.26 12.23
C ARG A 190 -5.33 -3.09 11.41
N ARG A 191 -6.65 -3.04 11.19
CA ARG A 191 -7.27 -1.91 10.49
C ARG A 191 -6.93 -0.59 11.18
N GLY A 192 -6.72 0.48 10.40
CA GLY A 192 -6.49 1.81 10.94
C GLY A 192 -7.67 2.27 11.81
N GLU A 193 -7.36 2.88 12.95
CA GLU A 193 -8.34 3.20 13.99
C GLU A 193 -9.36 4.26 13.59
N THR A 194 -9.04 5.07 12.59
CA THR A 194 -9.91 6.11 12.03
C THR A 194 -10.93 5.58 11.02
N PHE A 195 -10.79 4.32 10.57
CA PHE A 195 -11.76 3.70 9.66
C PHE A 195 -13.00 3.22 10.42
N VAL A 196 -14.17 3.32 9.78
CA VAL A 196 -15.48 3.17 10.39
C VAL A 196 -15.63 1.87 11.21
N THR A 197 -15.26 0.73 10.66
CA THR A 197 -15.39 -0.57 11.34
C THR A 197 -14.51 -0.65 12.59
N ARG A 198 -13.24 -0.19 12.50
CA ARG A 198 -12.34 -0.17 13.65
C ARG A 198 -12.77 0.86 14.69
N LYS A 199 -13.28 2.01 14.27
CA LYS A 199 -13.86 3.03 15.12
C LYS A 199 -15.02 2.47 15.95
N ILE A 200 -15.94 1.73 15.29
CA ILE A 200 -17.08 1.07 15.94
C ILE A 200 -16.60 0.01 16.94
N THR A 201 -15.72 -0.90 16.53
CA THR A 201 -15.28 -2.00 17.42
C THR A 201 -14.51 -1.50 18.64
N ARG A 202 -13.70 -0.47 18.47
CA ARG A 202 -13.02 0.18 19.61
C ARG A 202 -14.00 0.85 20.57
N PHE A 203 -14.94 1.62 20.05
CA PHE A 203 -15.96 2.27 20.85
C PHE A 203 -16.73 1.27 21.73
N PHE A 204 -17.17 0.15 21.17
CA PHE A 204 -17.88 -0.87 21.96
C PHE A 204 -16.99 -1.53 23.00
N ALA A 205 -15.72 -1.78 22.69
CA ALA A 205 -14.76 -2.30 23.67
C ALA A 205 -14.57 -1.30 24.85
N GLU A 206 -14.42 -0.01 24.55
CA GLU A 206 -14.28 1.05 25.54
C GLU A 206 -15.57 1.23 26.37
N LYS A 207 -16.75 1.07 25.75
CA LYS A 207 -18.05 1.05 26.47
C LYS A 207 -18.15 -0.08 27.49
N ILE A 208 -17.74 -1.29 27.11
CA ILE A 208 -17.71 -2.46 28.04
C ILE A 208 -16.77 -2.18 29.22
N LEU A 209 -15.69 -1.44 29.01
CA LEU A 209 -14.75 -1.02 30.04
C LEU A 209 -15.20 0.21 30.83
N GLY A 210 -16.43 0.71 30.61
CA GLY A 210 -17.03 1.78 31.40
C GLY A 210 -16.90 3.20 30.85
N SER A 211 -16.40 3.37 29.57
CA SER A 211 -16.38 4.70 28.95
C SER A 211 -17.80 5.26 28.80
N LYS A 212 -17.93 6.58 29.06
CA LYS A 212 -19.18 7.35 28.86
C LYS A 212 -19.24 8.06 27.49
N ASP A 213 -18.22 7.90 26.64
CA ASP A 213 -18.13 8.58 25.35
C ASP A 213 -19.29 8.23 24.42
N ILE A 214 -19.52 9.08 23.42
CA ILE A 214 -20.53 8.91 22.38
C ILE A 214 -19.80 8.64 21.05
N LEU A 215 -20.32 7.68 20.28
CA LEU A 215 -19.78 7.38 18.96
C LEU A 215 -20.37 8.33 17.92
N TYR A 216 -19.52 9.13 17.31
CA TYR A 216 -19.86 9.93 16.13
C TYR A 216 -19.36 9.20 14.88
N LEU A 217 -20.30 8.80 14.02
CA LEU A 217 -20.05 8.28 12.68
C LEU A 217 -20.31 9.44 11.73
N GLY A 218 -19.29 10.02 11.16
CA GLY A 218 -19.40 11.10 10.21
C GLY A 218 -20.02 10.71 8.89
#